data_7753c182c23f3415f2dac6197a9b1abf
#
_entry.id   7753c182c23f3415f2dac6197a9b1abf
#
_cell.length_a   1.000
_cell.length_b   1.000
_cell.length_c   1.000
_cell.angle_alpha   90.00
_cell.angle_beta   90.00
_cell.angle_gamma   90.00
#
_symmetry.space_group_name_H-M   'P 1'
#
loop_
_entity.id
_entity.type
_entity.pdbx_description
1 polymer ?
#
loop_
_entity_poly.entity_id
_entity_poly.type
_entity_poly.pdbx_seq_one_letter_code
_entity_poly.pdbx_strand_id
1 'polypeptide(L)'
;MDCPKCKHPLQEGWKVCPWCGTATQKTKAQSRRQNGTGNVYKRGKTWTARITVGTTVRNGKVCQMRRTKGGFATKTEALKYCAVLAEQKTEYRSAPTLEYYYGAFLSGKGDKLSSSKQTAYRIAFNKLGQLASRPIDTISVAELQDLMSRTCPTYYPARDMRVLLSHLYKLAAVDGCANASLPSLLELPKLQEETREPFTKEEQTALWRSYEAGNVNASIPLIMIYTGMMTGEMRKLTAEMVDLEKKEIVGVGLKTETRKKSSVLLPDAILPVLSDVLSRTPEGKLYPMNEMAFYELYYDALEKAGTRRLTPYSCRHTAATALAVDENIAPQTVQRLMRWSSTKMMDRYVHPSEENAREAINRRKKV
;
A
#
# COMPACT_ATOMS: atom_id res chain seq x y z
N MET A 1 35.05 -70.32 -7.50
CA MET A 1 33.77 -70.18 -6.75
C MET A 1 32.63 -70.35 -7.71
N ASP A 2 31.57 -71.07 -7.34
CA ASP A 2 30.42 -71.28 -8.20
C ASP A 2 29.30 -70.24 -7.87
N CYS A 3 28.52 -69.81 -8.90
CA CYS A 3 27.43 -68.91 -8.71
C CYS A 3 26.36 -69.53 -7.78
N PRO A 4 25.89 -68.83 -6.73
CA PRO A 4 24.94 -69.42 -5.79
C PRO A 4 23.59 -69.73 -6.43
N LYS A 5 23.27 -69.12 -7.58
CA LYS A 5 21.98 -69.31 -8.29
C LYS A 5 22.06 -70.27 -9.45
N CYS A 6 22.99 -70.12 -10.37
CA CYS A 6 23.05 -70.90 -11.61
C CYS A 6 24.18 -71.89 -11.68
N LYS A 7 25.00 -72.01 -10.62
CA LYS A 7 26.10 -72.98 -10.46
C LYS A 7 27.24 -72.86 -11.49
N HIS A 8 27.27 -71.87 -12.36
CA HIS A 8 28.37 -71.64 -13.26
C HIS A 8 29.61 -71.17 -12.51
N PRO A 9 30.80 -71.57 -12.95
CA PRO A 9 32.07 -71.19 -12.28
C PRO A 9 32.31 -69.69 -12.48
N LEU A 10 32.68 -69.03 -11.38
CA LEU A 10 32.93 -67.56 -11.34
C LEU A 10 34.44 -67.31 -11.18
N GLN A 11 34.96 -66.37 -11.92
CA GLN A 11 36.31 -65.88 -11.73
C GLN A 11 36.40 -64.96 -10.47
N GLU A 12 37.55 -64.99 -9.84
CA GLU A 12 37.83 -64.19 -8.67
C GLU A 12 37.77 -62.68 -9.01
N GLY A 13 37.00 -61.92 -8.26
CA GLY A 13 36.77 -60.50 -8.49
C GLY A 13 35.46 -60.13 -9.22
N TRP A 14 34.70 -61.08 -9.73
CA TRP A 14 33.40 -60.79 -10.33
C TRP A 14 32.35 -60.44 -9.28
N LYS A 15 31.77 -59.26 -9.38
CA LYS A 15 30.73 -58.75 -8.48
C LYS A 15 29.32 -59.22 -8.84
N VAL A 16 29.13 -59.67 -10.08
CA VAL A 16 27.86 -60.12 -10.65
C VAL A 16 28.15 -61.32 -11.54
N CYS A 17 27.31 -62.34 -11.48
CA CYS A 17 27.40 -63.51 -12.37
C CYS A 17 27.03 -63.11 -13.82
N PRO A 18 27.89 -63.31 -14.85
CA PRO A 18 27.62 -62.90 -16.21
C PRO A 18 26.52 -63.76 -16.87
N TRP A 19 26.19 -64.94 -16.38
CA TRP A 19 25.16 -65.80 -16.94
C TRP A 19 23.75 -65.56 -16.38
N CYS A 20 23.62 -65.16 -15.12
CA CYS A 20 22.29 -65.01 -14.51
C CYS A 20 22.07 -63.67 -13.78
N GLY A 21 23.03 -62.74 -13.83
CA GLY A 21 22.92 -61.41 -13.21
C GLY A 21 22.88 -61.40 -11.68
N THR A 22 23.13 -62.52 -11.02
CA THR A 22 23.06 -62.60 -9.55
C THR A 22 24.36 -62.04 -8.95
N ALA A 23 24.24 -61.18 -7.92
CA ALA A 23 25.36 -60.65 -7.18
C ALA A 23 26.13 -61.75 -6.46
N THR A 24 27.44 -61.80 -6.68
CA THR A 24 28.35 -62.86 -6.14
C THR A 24 28.78 -62.58 -4.69
N GLN A 25 28.69 -61.34 -4.27
CA GLN A 25 28.97 -60.97 -2.88
C GLN A 25 27.65 -60.55 -2.19
N LYS A 26 27.37 -61.11 -1.03
CA LYS A 26 26.30 -60.63 -0.16
C LYS A 26 26.67 -59.25 0.36
N THR A 27 26.15 -58.20 -0.29
CA THR A 27 26.13 -56.87 0.35
C THR A 27 25.34 -57.01 1.63
N LYS A 28 25.95 -56.73 2.78
CA LYS A 28 25.23 -56.63 4.05
C LYS A 28 24.07 -55.66 3.85
N ALA A 29 22.84 -56.15 3.90
CA ALA A 29 21.65 -55.34 3.86
C ALA A 29 21.76 -54.29 4.98
N GLN A 30 21.96 -53.03 4.66
CA GLN A 30 21.84 -51.99 5.63
C GLN A 30 20.38 -51.98 6.12
N SER A 31 20.16 -52.36 7.37
CA SER A 31 18.85 -52.28 7.98
C SER A 31 18.36 -50.85 7.89
N ARG A 32 17.34 -50.60 7.06
CA ARG A 32 16.67 -49.30 6.97
C ARG A 32 15.96 -49.09 8.31
N ARG A 33 16.41 -48.08 9.07
CA ARG A 33 15.73 -47.66 10.29
C ARG A 33 14.34 -47.15 9.96
N GLN A 34 13.40 -47.31 10.88
CA GLN A 34 12.06 -46.73 10.77
C GLN A 34 12.16 -45.21 10.58
N ASN A 35 11.32 -44.65 9.72
CA ASN A 35 11.24 -43.23 9.53
C ASN A 35 10.86 -42.55 10.87
N GLY A 36 11.55 -41.44 11.21
CA GLY A 36 11.27 -40.70 12.44
C GLY A 36 12.22 -41.01 13.62
N THR A 37 13.02 -42.09 13.58
CA THR A 37 13.94 -42.48 14.68
C THR A 37 15.22 -41.63 14.78
N GLY A 38 15.40 -40.65 13.90
CA GLY A 38 16.57 -39.78 13.88
C GLY A 38 17.79 -40.39 13.19
N ASN A 39 18.82 -39.59 13.02
CA ASN A 39 20.08 -39.97 12.42
C ASN A 39 21.25 -39.51 13.28
N VAL A 40 22.31 -40.32 13.34
CA VAL A 40 23.57 -39.97 14.02
C VAL A 40 24.73 -40.05 13.05
N TYR A 41 25.60 -39.06 13.13
CA TYR A 41 26.80 -38.98 12.30
C TYR A 41 28.00 -38.46 13.10
N LYS A 42 29.19 -38.84 12.67
CA LYS A 42 30.43 -38.44 13.32
C LYS A 42 30.86 -37.07 12.81
N ARG A 43 31.20 -36.16 13.73
CA ARG A 43 31.78 -34.88 13.43
C ARG A 43 33.08 -34.69 14.21
N GLY A 44 34.18 -34.81 13.51
CA GLY A 44 35.50 -34.89 14.17
C GLY A 44 35.62 -36.10 15.09
N LYS A 45 35.99 -35.89 16.35
CA LYS A 45 36.16 -36.94 17.35
C LYS A 45 34.85 -37.36 18.06
N THR A 46 33.74 -36.60 17.85
CA THR A 46 32.48 -36.81 18.57
C THR A 46 31.34 -37.22 17.65
N TRP A 47 30.25 -37.75 18.22
CA TRP A 47 29.01 -38.09 17.53
C TRP A 47 27.96 -37.00 17.72
N THR A 48 27.14 -36.83 16.70
CA THR A 48 26.04 -35.83 16.68
C THR A 48 24.73 -36.56 16.42
N ALA A 49 23.75 -36.32 17.28
CA ALA A 49 22.37 -36.74 17.11
C ALA A 49 21.62 -35.72 16.27
N ARG A 50 20.79 -36.17 15.33
CA ARG A 50 19.94 -35.32 14.49
C ARG A 50 18.57 -35.95 14.34
N ILE A 51 17.53 -35.17 14.53
CA ILE A 51 16.14 -35.57 14.24
C ILE A 51 15.47 -34.51 13.34
N THR A 52 14.61 -34.98 12.45
CA THR A 52 13.70 -34.08 11.69
C THR A 52 12.45 -33.89 12.53
N VAL A 53 12.16 -32.65 12.92
CA VAL A 53 11.03 -32.30 13.79
C VAL A 53 9.84 -31.76 13.01
N GLY A 54 10.00 -31.46 11.71
CA GLY A 54 8.96 -30.99 10.85
C GLY A 54 9.51 -30.54 9.49
N THR A 55 8.65 -29.95 8.67
CA THR A 55 9.01 -29.31 7.40
C THR A 55 8.58 -27.86 7.44
N THR A 56 9.34 -26.96 6.83
CA THR A 56 9.00 -25.55 6.61
C THR A 56 9.23 -25.20 5.15
N VAL A 57 8.54 -24.19 4.67
CA VAL A 57 8.77 -23.67 3.31
C VAL A 57 9.71 -22.47 3.41
N ARG A 58 10.90 -22.56 2.80
CA ARG A 58 11.83 -21.43 2.66
C ARG A 58 12.07 -21.17 1.17
N ASN A 59 11.85 -19.94 0.72
CA ASN A 59 12.03 -19.54 -0.69
C ASN A 59 11.29 -20.46 -1.68
N GLY A 60 10.04 -20.84 -1.37
CA GLY A 60 9.21 -21.72 -2.21
C GLY A 60 9.63 -23.20 -2.22
N LYS A 61 10.66 -23.60 -1.44
CA LYS A 61 11.11 -24.99 -1.33
C LYS A 61 10.76 -25.55 0.04
N VAL A 62 10.23 -26.78 0.05
CA VAL A 62 10.00 -27.52 1.28
C VAL A 62 11.35 -27.92 1.89
N CYS A 63 11.65 -27.36 3.05
CA CYS A 63 12.88 -27.64 3.81
C CYS A 63 12.57 -28.42 5.08
N GLN A 64 13.39 -29.42 5.41
CA GLN A 64 13.26 -30.15 6.66
C GLN A 64 13.79 -29.33 7.83
N MET A 65 12.98 -29.14 8.87
CA MET A 65 13.43 -28.62 10.15
C MET A 65 14.11 -29.72 10.95
N ARG A 66 15.36 -29.48 11.31
CA ARG A 66 16.19 -30.50 11.99
C ARG A 66 16.71 -29.94 13.31
N ARG A 67 16.68 -30.79 14.36
CA ARG A 67 17.38 -30.52 15.60
C ARG A 67 18.64 -31.37 15.66
N THR A 68 19.71 -30.79 16.20
CA THR A 68 21.00 -31.46 16.32
C THR A 68 21.60 -31.20 17.69
N LYS A 69 22.19 -32.24 18.30
CA LYS A 69 23.02 -32.11 19.50
C LYS A 69 24.30 -32.90 19.26
N GLY A 70 25.43 -32.25 19.34
CA GLY A 70 26.75 -32.86 19.23
C GLY A 70 27.42 -33.09 20.59
N GLY A 71 28.63 -33.63 20.56
CA GLY A 71 29.48 -33.80 21.74
C GLY A 71 29.42 -35.17 22.40
N PHE A 72 28.72 -36.15 21.79
CA PHE A 72 28.64 -37.50 22.35
C PHE A 72 29.92 -38.31 22.08
N ALA A 73 30.41 -39.03 23.08
CA ALA A 73 31.62 -39.87 22.95
C ALA A 73 31.34 -41.09 22.08
N THR A 74 30.14 -41.66 22.17
CA THR A 74 29.77 -42.91 21.47
C THR A 74 28.55 -42.72 20.56
N LYS A 75 28.47 -43.55 19.50
CA LYS A 75 27.32 -43.63 18.61
C LYS A 75 26.03 -44.00 19.33
N THR A 76 26.15 -44.85 20.34
CA THR A 76 25.02 -45.38 21.14
C THR A 76 24.40 -44.27 21.99
N GLU A 77 25.21 -43.43 22.63
CA GLU A 77 24.74 -42.25 23.38
C GLU A 77 24.02 -41.27 22.49
N ALA A 78 24.60 -40.92 21.32
CA ALA A 78 23.95 -40.06 20.36
C ALA A 78 22.59 -40.63 19.88
N LEU A 79 22.48 -41.92 19.71
CA LEU A 79 21.25 -42.62 19.35
C LEU A 79 20.18 -42.54 20.45
N LYS A 80 20.57 -42.79 21.72
CA LYS A 80 19.65 -42.64 22.86
C LYS A 80 19.14 -41.20 22.96
N TYR A 81 19.99 -40.21 22.67
CA TYR A 81 19.62 -38.82 22.71
C TYR A 81 18.67 -38.39 21.57
N CYS A 82 18.61 -39.13 20.47
CA CYS A 82 17.59 -38.89 19.44
C CYS A 82 16.16 -39.05 20.01
N ALA A 83 15.93 -39.98 20.95
CA ALA A 83 14.64 -40.12 21.62
C ALA A 83 14.31 -38.89 22.47
N VAL A 84 15.28 -38.36 23.22
CA VAL A 84 15.14 -37.15 24.01
C VAL A 84 14.85 -35.95 23.13
N LEU A 85 15.51 -35.82 21.96
CA LEU A 85 15.21 -34.76 20.98
C LEU A 85 13.81 -34.91 20.37
N ALA A 86 13.30 -36.17 20.30
CA ALA A 86 11.94 -36.43 19.80
C ALA A 86 10.87 -36.11 20.86
N GLU A 87 11.15 -36.39 22.13
CA GLU A 87 10.27 -36.06 23.26
C GLU A 87 10.24 -34.55 23.56
N GLN A 88 11.36 -33.87 23.32
CA GLN A 88 11.37 -32.41 23.28
C GLN A 88 10.61 -31.89 22.03
N LYS A 89 9.41 -32.39 21.78
CA LYS A 89 8.51 -31.74 20.85
C LYS A 89 8.38 -30.28 21.29
N THR A 90 9.07 -29.40 20.60
CA THR A 90 8.55 -28.05 20.54
C THR A 90 7.16 -28.24 19.98
N GLU A 91 6.16 -27.87 20.76
CA GLU A 91 4.91 -27.50 20.17
C GLU A 91 5.30 -26.61 18.97
N TYR A 92 5.00 -27.08 17.79
CA TYR A 92 5.13 -26.24 16.60
C TYR A 92 4.12 -25.12 16.86
N ARG A 93 4.61 -24.03 17.47
CA ARG A 93 3.81 -22.81 17.51
C ARG A 93 3.69 -22.44 16.06
N SER A 94 2.53 -22.74 15.48
CA SER A 94 2.19 -22.16 14.17
C SER A 94 2.48 -20.67 14.27
N ALA A 95 3.11 -20.13 13.25
CA ALA A 95 3.35 -18.68 13.22
C ALA A 95 2.03 -17.96 13.51
N PRO A 96 2.07 -16.80 14.17
CA PRO A 96 0.88 -16.01 14.37
C PRO A 96 0.17 -15.71 13.04
N THR A 97 -1.14 -15.49 13.11
CA THR A 97 -1.98 -15.22 11.94
C THR A 97 -1.80 -13.78 11.42
N LEU A 98 -2.26 -13.50 10.20
CA LEU A 98 -2.33 -12.11 9.71
C LEU A 98 -3.19 -11.23 10.62
N GLU A 99 -4.26 -11.79 11.19
CA GLU A 99 -5.14 -11.09 12.13
C GLU A 99 -4.41 -10.67 13.42
N TYR A 100 -3.56 -11.55 13.98
CA TYR A 100 -2.72 -11.21 15.11
C TYR A 100 -1.80 -10.01 14.79
N TYR A 101 -1.11 -10.04 13.64
CA TYR A 101 -0.23 -8.93 13.23
C TYR A 101 -1.00 -7.66 12.90
N TYR A 102 -2.22 -7.77 12.41
CA TYR A 102 -3.09 -6.61 12.21
C TYR A 102 -3.47 -5.94 13.53
N GLY A 103 -3.84 -6.73 14.55
CA GLY A 103 -4.06 -6.23 15.90
C GLY A 103 -2.81 -5.54 16.49
N ALA A 104 -1.64 -6.17 16.36
CA ALA A 104 -0.36 -5.58 16.80
C ALA A 104 -0.02 -4.28 16.05
N PHE A 105 -0.29 -4.24 14.74
CA PHE A 105 -0.10 -3.04 13.93
C PHE A 105 -1.01 -1.88 14.39
N LEU A 106 -2.29 -2.14 14.64
CA LEU A 106 -3.23 -1.14 15.13
C LEU A 106 -2.82 -0.61 16.51
N SER A 107 -2.46 -1.49 17.43
CA SER A 107 -2.00 -1.10 18.78
C SER A 107 -0.73 -0.25 18.76
N GLY A 108 0.18 -0.49 17.81
CA GLY A 108 1.44 0.25 17.74
C GLY A 108 1.40 1.55 16.92
N LYS A 109 0.55 1.63 15.91
CA LYS A 109 0.51 2.74 14.94
C LYS A 109 -0.88 3.26 14.63
N GLY A 110 -1.95 2.61 15.10
CA GLY A 110 -3.33 2.97 14.75
C GLY A 110 -3.65 4.44 15.02
N ASP A 111 -3.31 4.94 16.20
CA ASP A 111 -3.59 6.33 16.61
C ASP A 111 -2.82 7.39 15.81
N LYS A 112 -1.72 7.00 15.17
CA LYS A 112 -0.90 7.89 14.32
C LYS A 112 -1.41 7.98 12.87
N LEU A 113 -2.39 7.14 12.50
CA LEU A 113 -2.97 7.13 11.18
C LEU A 113 -4.15 8.10 11.09
N SER A 114 -4.30 8.78 9.95
CA SER A 114 -5.52 9.53 9.66
C SER A 114 -6.73 8.59 9.58
N SER A 115 -7.93 9.08 9.91
CA SER A 115 -9.18 8.31 9.85
C SER A 115 -9.41 7.66 8.48
N SER A 116 -9.13 8.39 7.39
CA SER A 116 -9.21 7.85 6.03
C SER A 116 -8.26 6.67 5.82
N LYS A 117 -7.04 6.72 6.38
CA LYS A 117 -6.07 5.63 6.24
C LYS A 117 -6.44 4.42 7.09
N GLN A 118 -6.97 4.65 8.29
CA GLN A 118 -7.53 3.58 9.14
C GLN A 118 -8.66 2.86 8.39
N THR A 119 -9.58 3.61 7.78
CA THR A 119 -10.68 3.06 6.98
C THR A 119 -10.17 2.26 5.78
N ALA A 120 -9.20 2.80 5.04
CA ALA A 120 -8.60 2.10 3.89
C ALA A 120 -7.95 0.77 4.30
N TYR A 121 -7.20 0.76 5.40
CA TYR A 121 -6.56 -0.46 5.90
C TYR A 121 -7.56 -1.46 6.46
N ARG A 122 -8.62 -1.00 7.13
CA ARG A 122 -9.72 -1.88 7.58
C ARG A 122 -10.41 -2.55 6.39
N ILE A 123 -10.71 -1.79 5.34
CA ILE A 123 -11.28 -2.35 4.10
C ILE A 123 -10.32 -3.36 3.46
N ALA A 124 -9.04 -3.02 3.35
CA ALA A 124 -8.02 -3.91 2.80
C ALA A 124 -7.89 -5.20 3.63
N PHE A 125 -7.90 -5.10 4.95
CA PHE A 125 -7.85 -6.26 5.85
C PHE A 125 -9.07 -7.16 5.70
N ASN A 126 -10.27 -6.58 5.69
CA ASN A 126 -11.52 -7.35 5.52
C ASN A 126 -11.54 -8.15 4.20
N LYS A 127 -10.91 -7.62 3.15
CA LYS A 127 -10.77 -8.31 1.85
C LYS A 127 -9.85 -9.53 1.90
N LEU A 128 -9.02 -9.68 2.94
CA LEU A 128 -8.19 -10.88 3.12
C LEU A 128 -9.02 -12.13 3.42
N GLY A 129 -10.25 -11.96 3.96
CA GLY A 129 -11.17 -13.05 4.22
C GLY A 129 -10.53 -14.17 5.04
N GLN A 130 -10.64 -15.40 4.56
CA GLN A 130 -10.09 -16.58 5.23
C GLN A 130 -8.56 -16.59 5.40
N LEU A 131 -7.82 -15.84 4.59
CA LEU A 131 -6.36 -15.73 4.77
C LEU A 131 -6.00 -14.98 6.06
N ALA A 132 -6.88 -14.13 6.59
CA ALA A 132 -6.64 -13.39 7.83
C ALA A 132 -6.38 -14.29 9.04
N SER A 133 -7.08 -15.43 9.14
CA SER A 133 -6.95 -16.40 10.23
C SER A 133 -5.91 -17.49 10.00
N ARG A 134 -5.21 -17.47 8.87
CA ARG A 134 -4.14 -18.43 8.57
C ARG A 134 -2.79 -17.98 9.15
N PRO A 135 -1.94 -18.92 9.60
CA PRO A 135 -0.57 -18.63 9.97
C PRO A 135 0.18 -17.96 8.81
N ILE A 136 0.89 -16.86 9.10
CA ILE A 136 1.50 -16.00 8.07
C ILE A 136 2.58 -16.73 7.24
N ASP A 137 3.26 -17.72 7.84
CA ASP A 137 4.30 -18.53 7.21
C ASP A 137 3.74 -19.56 6.21
N THR A 138 2.43 -19.82 6.25
CA THR A 138 1.75 -20.74 5.34
C THR A 138 1.16 -20.08 4.10
N ILE A 139 1.19 -18.76 4.04
CA ILE A 139 0.57 -17.97 2.96
C ILE A 139 1.60 -17.71 1.87
N SER A 140 1.31 -18.17 0.66
CA SER A 140 2.16 -17.95 -0.51
C SER A 140 1.88 -16.62 -1.21
N VAL A 141 2.87 -16.12 -1.98
CA VAL A 141 2.70 -14.94 -2.85
C VAL A 141 1.57 -15.16 -3.85
N ALA A 142 1.48 -16.37 -4.43
CA ALA A 142 0.46 -16.69 -5.43
C ALA A 142 -0.96 -16.59 -4.85
N GLU A 143 -1.19 -17.07 -3.62
CA GLU A 143 -2.49 -16.95 -2.96
C GLU A 143 -2.87 -15.48 -2.67
N LEU A 144 -1.89 -14.68 -2.23
CA LEU A 144 -2.12 -13.25 -2.00
C LEU A 144 -2.37 -12.51 -3.30
N GLN A 145 -1.65 -12.85 -4.38
CA GLN A 145 -1.84 -12.25 -5.70
C GLN A 145 -3.22 -12.59 -6.27
N ASP A 146 -3.63 -13.85 -6.22
CA ASP A 146 -4.94 -14.29 -6.68
C ASP A 146 -6.07 -13.60 -5.91
N LEU A 147 -5.97 -13.54 -4.57
CA LEU A 147 -6.91 -12.83 -3.74
C LEU A 147 -6.97 -11.34 -4.10
N MET A 148 -5.82 -10.68 -4.22
CA MET A 148 -5.75 -9.26 -4.56
C MET A 148 -6.36 -8.98 -5.94
N SER A 149 -6.09 -9.82 -6.94
CA SER A 149 -6.64 -9.68 -8.29
C SER A 149 -8.17 -9.79 -8.30
N ARG A 150 -8.74 -10.69 -7.48
CA ARG A 150 -10.20 -10.87 -7.38
C ARG A 150 -10.88 -9.76 -6.56
N THR A 151 -10.27 -9.29 -5.47
CA THR A 151 -10.91 -8.37 -4.52
C THR A 151 -10.55 -6.91 -4.72
N CYS A 152 -9.46 -6.61 -5.43
CA CYS A 152 -8.92 -5.29 -5.66
C CYS A 152 -8.56 -5.08 -7.15
N PRO A 153 -9.56 -5.01 -8.06
CA PRO A 153 -9.32 -4.92 -9.51
C PRO A 153 -8.71 -3.57 -9.94
N THR A 154 -8.73 -2.55 -9.08
CA THR A 154 -8.19 -1.22 -9.36
C THR A 154 -6.94 -0.91 -8.55
N TYR A 155 -6.12 0.02 -9.04
CA TYR A 155 -4.80 0.33 -8.48
C TYR A 155 -4.82 0.73 -6.99
N TYR A 156 -5.67 1.69 -6.59
CA TYR A 156 -5.60 2.25 -5.24
C TYR A 156 -5.97 1.24 -4.13
N PRO A 157 -7.06 0.46 -4.24
CA PRO A 157 -7.34 -0.61 -3.28
C PRO A 157 -6.25 -1.68 -3.21
N ALA A 158 -5.70 -2.09 -4.37
CA ALA A 158 -4.61 -3.06 -4.44
C ALA A 158 -3.33 -2.52 -3.78
N ARG A 159 -2.99 -1.26 -4.05
CA ARG A 159 -1.87 -0.57 -3.40
C ARG A 159 -2.04 -0.51 -1.88
N ASP A 160 -3.22 -0.15 -1.39
CA ASP A 160 -3.47 -0.04 0.05
C ASP A 160 -3.40 -1.42 0.73
N MET A 161 -3.87 -2.49 0.07
CA MET A 161 -3.69 -3.87 0.53
C MET A 161 -2.19 -4.25 0.57
N ARG A 162 -1.43 -4.00 -0.49
CA ARG A 162 0.01 -4.28 -0.53
C ARG A 162 0.78 -3.53 0.55
N VAL A 163 0.44 -2.27 0.80
CA VAL A 163 1.07 -1.46 1.85
C VAL A 163 0.73 -2.00 3.24
N LEU A 164 -0.54 -2.36 3.49
CA LEU A 164 -0.93 -3.01 4.74
C LEU A 164 -0.16 -4.31 4.95
N LEU A 165 -0.15 -5.21 3.98
CA LEU A 165 0.61 -6.47 4.05
C LEU A 165 2.09 -6.21 4.33
N SER A 166 2.69 -5.16 3.73
CA SER A 166 4.07 -4.79 4.01
C SER A 166 4.31 -4.43 5.47
N HIS A 167 3.34 -3.80 6.13
CA HIS A 167 3.43 -3.54 7.58
C HIS A 167 3.34 -4.83 8.40
N LEU A 168 2.39 -5.72 8.07
CA LEU A 168 2.19 -6.97 8.79
C LEU A 168 3.38 -7.92 8.63
N TYR A 169 3.88 -8.08 7.40
CA TYR A 169 5.05 -8.92 7.12
C TYR A 169 6.34 -8.38 7.74
N LYS A 170 6.49 -7.06 7.89
CA LYS A 170 7.60 -6.47 8.65
C LYS A 170 7.55 -6.83 10.13
N LEU A 171 6.37 -6.80 10.75
CA LEU A 171 6.20 -7.24 12.14
C LEU A 171 6.52 -8.73 12.28
N ALA A 172 5.97 -9.56 11.41
CA ALA A 172 6.23 -11.00 11.40
C ALA A 172 7.70 -11.36 11.14
N ALA A 173 8.42 -10.55 10.38
CA ALA A 173 9.85 -10.73 10.14
C ALA A 173 10.69 -10.46 11.39
N VAL A 174 10.29 -9.51 12.24
CA VAL A 174 10.92 -9.26 13.55
C VAL A 174 10.80 -10.51 14.43
N ASP A 175 9.65 -11.20 14.38
CA ASP A 175 9.42 -12.45 15.12
C ASP A 175 10.04 -13.67 14.42
N GLY A 176 10.72 -13.50 13.28
CA GLY A 176 11.31 -14.59 12.51
C GLY A 176 10.30 -15.49 11.77
N CYS A 177 9.03 -15.06 11.69
CA CYS A 177 7.93 -15.86 11.14
C CYS A 177 7.70 -15.66 9.64
N ALA A 178 8.19 -14.57 9.04
CA ALA A 178 7.96 -14.27 7.62
C ALA A 178 9.12 -13.50 6.96
N ASN A 179 9.08 -13.41 5.62
CA ASN A 179 9.99 -12.55 4.86
C ASN A 179 9.33 -11.19 4.63
N ALA A 180 9.93 -10.11 5.17
CA ALA A 180 9.41 -8.74 5.07
C ALA A 180 9.24 -8.24 3.62
N SER A 181 10.01 -8.77 2.66
CA SER A 181 9.94 -8.35 1.25
C SER A 181 8.87 -9.07 0.43
N LEU A 182 8.19 -10.09 0.98
CA LEU A 182 7.19 -10.87 0.25
C LEU A 182 6.09 -9.99 -0.37
N PRO A 183 5.49 -9.01 0.33
CA PRO A 183 4.46 -8.16 -0.27
C PRO A 183 4.95 -7.29 -1.43
N SER A 184 6.24 -7.02 -1.55
CA SER A 184 6.80 -6.25 -2.66
C SER A 184 6.78 -7.01 -4.00
N LEU A 185 6.62 -8.33 -3.94
CA LEU A 185 6.48 -9.20 -5.12
C LEU A 185 5.06 -9.18 -5.72
N LEU A 186 4.09 -8.58 -5.01
CA LEU A 186 2.72 -8.48 -5.50
C LEU A 186 2.64 -7.42 -6.62
N GLU A 187 2.07 -7.81 -7.73
CA GLU A 187 1.84 -6.94 -8.88
C GLU A 187 0.58 -6.09 -8.68
N LEU A 188 0.68 -4.81 -8.96
CA LEU A 188 -0.46 -3.90 -8.91
C LEU A 188 -1.11 -3.77 -10.30
N PRO A 189 -2.44 -3.61 -10.36
CA PRO A 189 -3.12 -3.19 -11.58
C PRO A 189 -2.52 -1.89 -12.14
N LYS A 190 -2.61 -1.68 -13.44
CA LYS A 190 -2.18 -0.41 -14.05
C LYS A 190 -2.95 0.75 -13.44
N LEU A 191 -2.23 1.82 -13.11
CA LEU A 191 -2.86 3.07 -12.72
C LEU A 191 -3.57 3.65 -13.95
N GLN A 192 -4.89 3.74 -13.87
CA GLN A 192 -5.66 4.53 -14.84
C GLN A 192 -5.62 5.97 -14.35
N GLU A 193 -4.92 6.83 -15.08
CA GLU A 193 -4.95 8.27 -14.84
C GLU A 193 -6.28 8.81 -15.34
N GLU A 194 -7.18 9.12 -14.42
CA GLU A 194 -8.34 9.94 -14.73
C GLU A 194 -7.86 11.37 -14.97
N THR A 195 -7.88 11.82 -16.21
CA THR A 195 -7.73 13.24 -16.53
C THR A 195 -8.96 13.97 -15.99
N ARG A 196 -8.77 14.77 -14.97
CA ARG A 196 -9.83 15.60 -14.43
C ARG A 196 -9.84 16.92 -15.19
N GLU A 197 -10.95 17.20 -15.83
CA GLU A 197 -11.11 18.42 -16.62
C GLU A 197 -11.40 19.63 -15.71
N PRO A 198 -10.82 20.80 -16.01
CA PRO A 198 -11.20 22.05 -15.40
C PRO A 198 -12.56 22.53 -15.92
N PHE A 199 -13.20 23.43 -15.20
CA PHE A 199 -14.35 24.19 -15.69
C PHE A 199 -13.90 25.13 -16.82
N THR A 200 -14.66 25.17 -17.91
CA THR A 200 -14.43 26.13 -18.99
C THR A 200 -14.80 27.54 -18.55
N LYS A 201 -14.41 28.56 -19.33
CA LYS A 201 -14.80 29.96 -19.06
C LYS A 201 -16.32 30.17 -19.15
N GLU A 202 -16.98 29.48 -20.08
CA GLU A 202 -18.42 29.49 -20.27
C GLU A 202 -19.14 28.88 -19.06
N GLU A 203 -18.64 27.78 -18.55
CA GLU A 203 -19.20 27.13 -17.33
C GLU A 203 -19.02 28.00 -16.09
N GLN A 204 -17.86 28.66 -15.94
CA GLN A 204 -17.64 29.59 -14.85
C GLN A 204 -18.60 30.81 -14.96
N THR A 205 -18.82 31.33 -16.17
CA THR A 205 -19.79 32.40 -16.43
C THR A 205 -21.21 31.94 -16.09
N ALA A 206 -21.57 30.69 -16.44
CA ALA A 206 -22.88 30.15 -16.13
C ALA A 206 -23.10 30.03 -14.62
N LEU A 207 -22.08 29.61 -13.85
CA LEU A 207 -22.11 29.57 -12.38
C LEU A 207 -22.35 30.96 -11.78
N TRP A 208 -21.67 32.02 -12.29
CA TRP A 208 -21.87 33.37 -11.87
C TRP A 208 -23.30 33.85 -12.14
N ARG A 209 -23.80 33.67 -13.35
CA ARG A 209 -25.19 34.01 -13.72
C ARG A 209 -26.21 33.31 -12.85
N SER A 210 -25.99 32.04 -12.59
CA SER A 210 -26.86 31.24 -11.72
C SER A 210 -26.88 31.77 -10.27
N TYR A 211 -25.71 32.15 -9.76
CA TYR A 211 -25.60 32.78 -8.44
C TYR A 211 -26.33 34.12 -8.37
N GLU A 212 -26.12 34.99 -9.35
CA GLU A 212 -26.80 36.31 -9.48
C GLU A 212 -28.32 36.16 -9.64
N ALA A 213 -28.77 35.06 -10.26
CA ALA A 213 -30.19 34.72 -10.38
C ALA A 213 -30.78 34.10 -9.08
N GLY A 214 -30.03 34.04 -7.97
CA GLY A 214 -30.50 33.57 -6.66
C GLY A 214 -30.18 32.12 -6.32
N ASN A 215 -29.41 31.41 -7.13
CA ASN A 215 -28.89 30.10 -6.79
C ASN A 215 -27.74 30.22 -5.76
N VAL A 216 -28.09 30.36 -4.48
CA VAL A 216 -27.11 30.55 -3.39
C VAL A 216 -26.11 29.40 -3.26
N ASN A 217 -26.47 28.19 -3.71
CA ASN A 217 -25.58 27.03 -3.67
C ASN A 217 -24.40 27.17 -4.65
N ALA A 218 -24.54 28.00 -5.69
CA ALA A 218 -23.44 28.29 -6.63
C ALA A 218 -22.25 28.99 -5.95
N SER A 219 -22.45 29.57 -4.75
CA SER A 219 -21.33 30.07 -3.93
C SER A 219 -20.28 28.99 -3.64
N ILE A 220 -20.67 27.71 -3.50
CA ILE A 220 -19.76 26.61 -3.20
C ILE A 220 -18.73 26.40 -4.32
N PRO A 221 -19.14 26.08 -5.58
CA PRO A 221 -18.16 25.91 -6.67
C PRO A 221 -17.42 27.22 -6.99
N LEU A 222 -18.06 28.40 -6.91
CA LEU A 222 -17.39 29.68 -7.14
C LEU A 222 -16.24 29.91 -6.14
N ILE A 223 -16.49 29.80 -4.83
CA ILE A 223 -15.45 29.95 -3.82
C ILE A 223 -14.32 28.95 -4.07
N MET A 224 -14.66 27.68 -4.37
CA MET A 224 -13.65 26.65 -4.63
C MET A 224 -12.81 26.93 -5.90
N ILE A 225 -13.41 27.46 -6.97
CA ILE A 225 -12.71 27.81 -8.20
C ILE A 225 -11.74 28.97 -7.97
N TYR A 226 -12.17 30.04 -7.25
CA TYR A 226 -11.35 31.23 -7.05
C TYR A 226 -10.28 31.08 -5.94
N THR A 227 -10.46 30.14 -5.01
CA THR A 227 -9.53 29.93 -3.88
C THR A 227 -8.69 28.68 -4.01
N GLY A 228 -9.05 27.76 -4.92
CA GLY A 228 -8.45 26.44 -5.01
C GLY A 228 -8.62 25.57 -3.77
N MET A 229 -9.56 25.90 -2.87
CA MET A 229 -9.83 25.12 -1.65
C MET A 229 -10.32 23.72 -1.99
N MET A 230 -9.94 22.77 -1.13
CA MET A 230 -10.46 21.40 -1.21
C MET A 230 -11.79 21.30 -0.46
N THR A 231 -12.62 20.29 -0.82
CA THR A 231 -13.90 20.01 -0.15
C THR A 231 -13.78 19.95 1.37
N GLY A 232 -12.75 19.29 1.89
CA GLY A 232 -12.52 19.19 3.34
C GLY A 232 -12.14 20.53 3.99
N GLU A 233 -11.53 21.45 3.26
CA GLU A 233 -11.22 22.82 3.71
C GLU A 233 -12.50 23.64 3.73
N MET A 234 -13.31 23.60 2.66
CA MET A 234 -14.62 24.26 2.58
C MET A 234 -15.55 23.84 3.73
N ARG A 235 -15.64 22.55 4.03
CA ARG A 235 -16.50 22.02 5.12
C ARG A 235 -16.03 22.40 6.52
N LYS A 236 -14.80 22.87 6.68
CA LYS A 236 -14.26 23.38 7.95
C LYS A 236 -14.24 24.90 8.04
N LEU A 237 -14.57 25.57 6.95
CA LEU A 237 -14.57 27.03 6.88
C LEU A 237 -15.59 27.59 7.85
N THR A 238 -15.13 28.48 8.73
CA THR A 238 -15.98 29.23 9.66
C THR A 238 -15.93 30.73 9.34
N ALA A 239 -16.91 31.47 9.82
CA ALA A 239 -16.97 32.91 9.61
C ALA A 239 -15.73 33.62 10.16
N GLU A 240 -15.23 33.18 11.32
CA GLU A 240 -14.09 33.77 11.99
C GLU A 240 -12.75 33.53 11.25
N MET A 241 -12.72 32.60 10.32
CA MET A 241 -11.54 32.34 9.47
C MET A 241 -11.42 33.32 8.32
N VAL A 242 -12.50 34.03 7.95
CA VAL A 242 -12.56 34.90 6.77
C VAL A 242 -12.32 36.36 7.18
N ASP A 243 -11.21 36.92 6.72
CA ASP A 243 -10.88 38.34 6.87
C ASP A 243 -11.08 39.05 5.50
N LEU A 244 -12.22 39.72 5.34
CA LEU A 244 -12.54 40.41 4.10
C LEU A 244 -11.70 41.68 3.89
N GLU A 245 -11.21 42.31 4.97
CA GLU A 245 -10.37 43.51 4.88
C GLU A 245 -8.97 43.15 4.38
N LYS A 246 -8.39 42.10 4.96
CA LYS A 246 -7.08 41.56 4.52
C LYS A 246 -7.19 40.67 3.28
N LYS A 247 -8.40 40.37 2.83
CA LYS A 247 -8.69 39.50 1.69
C LYS A 247 -8.01 38.12 1.82
N GLU A 248 -8.16 37.50 2.99
CA GLU A 248 -7.60 36.19 3.23
C GLU A 248 -8.49 35.29 4.10
N ILE A 249 -8.30 34.00 3.98
CA ILE A 249 -8.87 32.98 4.87
C ILE A 249 -7.72 32.32 5.61
N VAL A 250 -7.79 32.29 6.94
CA VAL A 250 -6.73 31.72 7.79
C VAL A 250 -7.16 30.39 8.43
N GLY A 251 -6.20 29.51 8.70
CA GLY A 251 -6.46 28.33 9.51
C GLY A 251 -7.14 27.13 8.80
N VAL A 252 -7.31 27.16 7.47
CA VAL A 252 -8.06 26.13 6.71
C VAL A 252 -7.33 24.82 6.43
N GLY A 253 -6.02 24.74 6.65
CA GLY A 253 -5.22 23.57 6.29
C GLY A 253 -5.50 22.32 7.10
N LEU A 254 -5.55 21.15 6.45
CA LEU A 254 -6.04 19.90 7.05
C LEU A 254 -4.96 18.92 7.51
N LYS A 255 -3.78 18.90 6.88
CA LYS A 255 -2.87 17.75 6.99
C LYS A 255 -1.60 17.96 7.81
N THR A 256 -1.09 19.17 7.88
CA THR A 256 0.19 19.47 8.56
C THR A 256 0.08 20.78 9.32
N GLU A 257 0.85 20.96 10.38
CA GLU A 257 0.89 22.21 11.14
C GLU A 257 1.23 23.43 10.26
N THR A 258 2.12 23.25 9.29
CA THR A 258 2.47 24.28 8.30
C THR A 258 1.26 24.66 7.45
N ARG A 259 0.42 23.70 7.05
CA ARG A 259 -0.81 23.97 6.29
C ARG A 259 -1.91 24.58 7.15
N LYS A 260 -2.02 24.19 8.41
CA LYS A 260 -2.98 24.78 9.35
C LYS A 260 -2.73 26.27 9.57
N LYS A 261 -1.46 26.70 9.47
CA LYS A 261 -1.05 28.12 9.57
C LYS A 261 -1.06 28.85 8.23
N SER A 262 -1.34 28.19 7.11
CA SER A 262 -1.36 28.82 5.79
C SER A 262 -2.65 29.60 5.59
N SER A 263 -2.54 30.80 5.01
CA SER A 263 -3.70 31.58 4.53
C SER A 263 -4.03 31.26 3.07
N VAL A 264 -5.25 31.50 2.70
CA VAL A 264 -5.77 31.49 1.33
C VAL A 264 -6.05 32.92 0.94
N LEU A 265 -5.31 33.44 -0.03
CA LEU A 265 -5.57 34.78 -0.55
C LEU A 265 -6.85 34.83 -1.39
N LEU A 266 -7.63 35.86 -1.22
CA LEU A 266 -8.92 36.06 -1.89
C LEU A 266 -8.77 37.07 -3.00
N PRO A 267 -9.08 36.72 -4.26
CA PRO A 267 -9.20 37.72 -5.32
C PRO A 267 -10.47 38.56 -5.14
N ASP A 268 -10.43 39.82 -5.57
CA ASP A 268 -11.53 40.78 -5.41
C ASP A 268 -12.86 40.25 -5.95
N ALA A 269 -12.82 39.50 -7.03
CA ALA A 269 -14.00 38.95 -7.67
C ALA A 269 -14.86 38.06 -6.75
N ILE A 270 -14.28 37.37 -5.76
CA ILE A 270 -15.02 36.44 -4.89
C ILE A 270 -15.50 37.10 -3.59
N LEU A 271 -15.01 38.31 -3.26
CA LEU A 271 -15.37 38.99 -2.01
C LEU A 271 -16.88 39.24 -1.86
N PRO A 272 -17.64 39.67 -2.91
CA PRO A 272 -19.09 39.84 -2.79
C PRO A 272 -19.81 38.53 -2.43
N VAL A 273 -19.38 37.40 -3.00
CA VAL A 273 -19.95 36.07 -2.70
C VAL A 273 -19.68 35.67 -1.25
N LEU A 274 -18.46 35.88 -0.78
CA LEU A 274 -18.10 35.59 0.60
C LEU A 274 -18.83 36.54 1.58
N SER A 275 -18.96 37.82 1.27
CA SER A 275 -19.71 38.78 2.07
C SER A 275 -21.18 38.35 2.22
N ASP A 276 -21.81 37.95 1.12
CA ASP A 276 -23.18 37.44 1.14
C ASP A 276 -23.31 36.12 1.94
N VAL A 277 -22.38 35.18 1.80
CA VAL A 277 -22.38 33.95 2.61
C VAL A 277 -22.22 34.27 4.09
N LEU A 278 -21.32 35.18 4.45
CA LEU A 278 -21.10 35.63 5.84
C LEU A 278 -22.33 36.35 6.41
N SER A 279 -23.03 37.17 5.61
CA SER A 279 -24.27 37.84 6.06
C SER A 279 -25.35 36.85 6.47
N ARG A 280 -25.41 35.70 5.81
CA ARG A 280 -26.35 34.59 6.12
C ARG A 280 -25.86 33.67 7.23
N THR A 281 -24.57 33.63 7.48
CA THR A 281 -23.95 32.79 8.52
C THR A 281 -22.82 33.58 9.20
N PRO A 282 -23.16 34.51 10.10
CA PRO A 282 -22.21 35.45 10.66
C PRO A 282 -21.25 34.80 11.68
N GLU A 283 -21.60 33.64 12.21
CA GLU A 283 -20.81 32.91 13.20
C GLU A 283 -20.76 31.41 12.89
N GLY A 284 -19.66 30.80 13.26
CA GLY A 284 -19.48 29.35 13.13
C GLY A 284 -19.25 28.88 11.68
N LYS A 285 -19.60 27.64 11.40
CA LYS A 285 -19.35 27.01 10.09
C LYS A 285 -20.23 27.59 8.99
N LEU A 286 -19.61 28.03 7.90
CA LEU A 286 -20.35 28.54 6.73
C LEU A 286 -21.17 27.43 6.02
N TYR A 287 -20.69 26.20 6.10
CA TYR A 287 -21.35 25.00 5.53
C TYR A 287 -21.47 23.91 6.60
N PRO A 288 -22.45 24.01 7.55
CA PRO A 288 -22.52 23.16 8.74
C PRO A 288 -23.03 21.74 8.48
N MET A 289 -23.26 21.35 7.21
CA MET A 289 -23.81 20.07 6.82
C MET A 289 -22.75 18.95 6.82
N ASN A 290 -23.21 17.70 6.80
CA ASN A 290 -22.35 16.53 6.61
C ASN A 290 -21.79 16.47 5.17
N GLU A 291 -20.90 15.51 4.91
CA GLU A 291 -20.22 15.40 3.63
C GLU A 291 -21.17 15.11 2.47
N MET A 292 -22.15 14.24 2.68
CA MET A 292 -23.11 13.85 1.64
C MET A 292 -23.97 15.05 1.24
N ALA A 293 -24.55 15.75 2.20
CA ALA A 293 -25.35 16.93 1.96
C ALA A 293 -24.54 18.06 1.28
N PHE A 294 -23.25 18.22 1.64
CA PHE A 294 -22.38 19.17 0.95
C PHE A 294 -22.20 18.84 -0.54
N TYR A 295 -22.02 17.55 -0.87
CA TYR A 295 -21.93 17.13 -2.26
C TYR A 295 -23.26 17.29 -3.00
N GLU A 296 -24.39 17.05 -2.34
CA GLU A 296 -25.73 17.28 -2.90
C GLU A 296 -25.93 18.74 -3.28
N LEU A 297 -25.63 19.69 -2.38
CA LEU A 297 -25.73 21.13 -2.66
C LEU A 297 -24.76 21.58 -3.77
N TYR A 298 -23.55 21.02 -3.78
CA TYR A 298 -22.58 21.30 -4.83
C TYR A 298 -23.09 20.85 -6.21
N TYR A 299 -23.63 19.64 -6.31
CA TYR A 299 -24.14 19.13 -7.59
C TYR A 299 -25.46 19.79 -8.01
N ASP A 300 -26.33 20.12 -7.07
CA ASP A 300 -27.55 20.92 -7.32
C ASP A 300 -27.17 22.30 -7.92
N ALA A 301 -26.10 22.92 -7.41
CA ALA A 301 -25.60 24.17 -7.95
C ALA A 301 -25.16 24.06 -9.40
N LEU A 302 -24.44 22.98 -9.75
CA LEU A 302 -24.00 22.73 -11.13
C LEU A 302 -25.18 22.48 -12.08
N GLU A 303 -26.15 21.67 -11.63
CA GLU A 303 -27.35 21.35 -12.41
C GLU A 303 -28.16 22.60 -12.72
N LYS A 304 -28.44 23.43 -11.70
CA LYS A 304 -29.15 24.71 -11.87
C LYS A 304 -28.41 25.72 -12.75
N ALA A 305 -27.09 25.65 -12.75
CA ALA A 305 -26.27 26.49 -13.64
C ALA A 305 -26.17 25.92 -15.08
N GLY A 306 -26.66 24.71 -15.34
CA GLY A 306 -26.57 24.05 -16.64
C GLY A 306 -25.15 23.66 -17.05
N THR A 307 -24.24 23.41 -16.08
CA THR A 307 -22.86 23.04 -16.33
C THR A 307 -22.67 21.51 -16.28
N ARG A 308 -21.51 21.04 -16.79
CA ARG A 308 -21.15 19.62 -16.64
C ARG A 308 -21.09 19.21 -15.17
N ARG A 309 -21.45 17.97 -14.87
CA ARG A 309 -21.36 17.38 -13.54
C ARG A 309 -19.91 17.04 -13.17
N LEU A 310 -19.08 18.04 -12.96
CA LEU A 310 -17.69 17.88 -12.56
C LEU A 310 -17.55 17.68 -11.05
N THR A 311 -16.53 16.95 -10.63
CA THR A 311 -16.28 16.75 -9.20
C THR A 311 -15.77 18.04 -8.53
N PRO A 312 -15.94 18.24 -7.22
CA PRO A 312 -15.39 19.43 -6.53
C PRO A 312 -13.88 19.59 -6.69
N TYR A 313 -13.14 18.52 -6.95
CA TYR A 313 -11.71 18.60 -7.24
C TYR A 313 -11.42 19.32 -8.56
N SER A 314 -12.35 19.31 -9.52
CA SER A 314 -12.26 20.08 -10.77
C SER A 314 -12.22 21.58 -10.52
N CYS A 315 -12.87 22.10 -9.46
CA CYS A 315 -12.72 23.50 -9.06
C CYS A 315 -11.26 23.85 -8.75
N ARG A 316 -10.58 23.00 -7.99
CA ARG A 316 -9.16 23.18 -7.70
C ARG A 316 -8.28 23.02 -8.95
N HIS A 317 -8.64 22.11 -9.87
CA HIS A 317 -8.00 22.03 -11.18
C HIS A 317 -8.14 23.33 -11.97
N THR A 318 -9.33 23.92 -11.98
CA THR A 318 -9.60 25.21 -12.63
C THR A 318 -8.72 26.32 -12.06
N ALA A 319 -8.67 26.46 -10.72
CA ALA A 319 -7.79 27.41 -10.05
C ALA A 319 -6.31 27.20 -10.43
N ALA A 320 -5.86 25.94 -10.38
CA ALA A 320 -4.47 25.59 -10.68
C ALA A 320 -4.12 25.86 -12.15
N THR A 321 -5.00 25.51 -13.09
CA THR A 321 -4.80 25.76 -14.52
C THR A 321 -4.75 27.25 -14.80
N ALA A 322 -5.69 28.04 -14.26
CA ALA A 322 -5.71 29.47 -14.44
C ALA A 322 -4.42 30.16 -13.96
N LEU A 323 -3.89 29.75 -12.82
CA LEU A 323 -2.64 30.29 -12.27
C LEU A 323 -1.39 29.78 -12.99
N ALA A 324 -1.41 28.54 -13.48
CA ALA A 324 -0.25 27.90 -14.11
C ALA A 324 -0.04 28.35 -15.57
N VAL A 325 -1.11 28.78 -16.25
CA VAL A 325 -1.06 29.28 -17.64
C VAL A 325 -0.64 30.75 -17.70
N ASP A 326 -0.77 31.50 -16.59
CA ASP A 326 -0.34 32.92 -16.56
C ASP A 326 1.19 32.98 -16.45
N GLU A 327 1.84 33.34 -17.56
CA GLU A 327 3.29 33.45 -17.69
C GLU A 327 3.92 34.52 -16.76
N ASN A 328 3.12 35.43 -16.23
CA ASN A 328 3.59 36.45 -15.30
C ASN A 328 3.70 35.95 -13.87
N ILE A 329 3.17 34.78 -13.59
CA ILE A 329 3.19 34.17 -12.24
C ILE A 329 4.32 33.15 -12.13
N ALA A 330 5.31 33.44 -11.29
CA ALA A 330 6.40 32.50 -11.05
C ALA A 330 5.89 31.15 -10.47
N PRO A 331 6.47 30.01 -10.88
CA PRO A 331 6.08 28.68 -10.39
C PRO A 331 6.01 28.56 -8.87
N GLN A 332 6.92 29.22 -8.15
CA GLN A 332 6.95 29.24 -6.69
C GLN A 332 5.75 29.97 -6.09
N THR A 333 5.27 31.01 -6.78
CA THR A 333 4.07 31.74 -6.40
C THR A 333 2.83 30.88 -6.56
N VAL A 334 2.72 30.17 -7.69
CA VAL A 334 1.62 29.21 -7.91
C VAL A 334 1.66 28.09 -6.85
N GLN A 335 2.85 27.55 -6.57
CA GLN A 335 3.03 26.55 -5.50
C GLN A 335 2.50 27.06 -4.15
N ARG A 336 2.83 28.31 -3.80
CA ARG A 336 2.38 28.94 -2.56
C ARG A 336 0.86 29.15 -2.55
N LEU A 337 0.29 29.74 -3.60
CA LEU A 337 -1.16 29.99 -3.72
C LEU A 337 -1.96 28.70 -3.66
N MET A 338 -1.50 27.67 -4.37
CA MET A 338 -2.14 26.36 -4.37
C MET A 338 -1.78 25.51 -3.13
N ARG A 339 -0.91 26.00 -2.25
CA ARG A 339 -0.45 25.32 -1.02
C ARG A 339 0.10 23.91 -1.32
N TRP A 340 0.85 23.78 -2.42
CA TRP A 340 1.52 22.54 -2.80
C TRP A 340 2.82 22.34 -2.04
N SER A 341 3.17 21.08 -1.79
CA SER A 341 4.45 20.71 -1.15
C SER A 341 5.63 20.79 -2.11
N SER A 342 5.40 20.85 -3.42
CA SER A 342 6.43 20.89 -4.47
C SER A 342 5.90 21.53 -5.73
N THR A 343 6.78 22.21 -6.47
CA THR A 343 6.52 22.75 -7.82
C THR A 343 6.23 21.64 -8.85
N LYS A 344 6.69 20.42 -8.63
CA LYS A 344 6.38 19.25 -9.50
C LYS A 344 4.87 19.01 -9.70
N MET A 345 4.03 19.58 -8.84
CA MET A 345 2.58 19.50 -9.03
C MET A 345 2.12 20.32 -10.23
N MET A 346 2.90 21.31 -10.67
CA MET A 346 2.60 22.11 -11.87
C MET A 346 2.71 21.30 -13.16
N ASP A 347 3.57 20.28 -13.21
CA ASP A 347 3.77 19.46 -14.41
C ASP A 347 2.46 18.85 -14.95
N ARG A 348 1.44 18.79 -14.11
CA ARG A 348 0.08 18.33 -14.48
C ARG A 348 -0.78 19.38 -15.14
N TYR A 349 -0.39 20.66 -15.06
CA TYR A 349 -1.19 21.80 -15.50
C TYR A 349 -0.51 22.60 -16.61
N VAL A 350 0.80 22.57 -16.66
CA VAL A 350 1.60 23.24 -17.68
C VAL A 350 1.98 22.20 -18.73
N HIS A 351 1.37 22.30 -19.89
CA HIS A 351 1.80 21.59 -21.09
C HIS A 351 2.51 22.59 -21.99
N PRO A 352 3.86 22.71 -21.90
CA PRO A 352 4.58 23.65 -22.75
C PRO A 352 4.37 23.27 -24.22
N SER A 353 3.69 24.16 -24.96
CA SER A 353 3.60 24.02 -26.40
C SER A 353 4.93 24.47 -27.02
N GLU A 354 5.26 23.88 -28.18
CA GLU A 354 6.46 24.31 -28.94
C GLU A 354 6.37 25.79 -29.33
N GLU A 355 5.18 26.30 -29.48
CA GLU A 355 4.87 27.69 -29.77
C GLU A 355 5.25 28.61 -28.59
N ASN A 356 4.84 28.27 -27.37
CA ASN A 356 5.22 29.02 -26.15
C ASN A 356 6.74 28.99 -25.92
N ALA A 357 7.40 27.86 -26.22
CA ALA A 357 8.86 27.76 -26.12
C ALA A 357 9.56 28.68 -27.14
N ARG A 358 9.04 28.77 -28.36
CA ARG A 358 9.57 29.69 -29.41
C ARG A 358 9.35 31.16 -29.05
N GLU A 359 8.17 31.52 -28.55
CA GLU A 359 7.89 32.87 -28.07
C GLU A 359 8.82 33.27 -26.91
N ALA A 360 9.03 32.40 -25.94
CA ALA A 360 9.92 32.65 -24.80
C ALA A 360 11.37 32.91 -25.26
N ILE A 361 11.86 32.16 -26.25
CA ILE A 361 13.20 32.36 -26.83
C ILE A 361 13.27 33.71 -27.58
N ASN A 362 12.22 34.06 -28.34
CA ASN A 362 12.17 35.30 -29.15
C ASN A 362 12.06 36.58 -28.30
N ARG A 363 11.57 36.47 -27.06
CA ARG A 363 11.55 37.58 -26.09
C ARG A 363 12.94 37.98 -25.57
N ARG A 364 14.01 37.17 -25.83
CA ARG A 364 15.39 37.57 -25.49
C ARG A 364 15.82 38.74 -26.35
N LYS A 365 15.96 39.92 -25.74
CA LYS A 365 16.51 41.11 -26.41
C LYS A 365 18.01 40.91 -26.64
N LYS A 366 18.55 41.44 -27.77
CA LYS A 366 19.99 41.63 -27.96
C LYS A 366 20.51 42.50 -26.80
N VAL A 367 21.49 42.05 -26.09
CA VAL A 367 22.25 42.84 -25.11
C VAL A 367 23.21 43.71 -25.83
#